data_56672b9bcf2ccc50a69ab1463af91a82
#
_entry.id   56672b9bcf2ccc50a69ab1463af91a82
#
_cell.length_a   1.000
_cell.length_b   1.000
_cell.length_c   1.000
_cell.angle_alpha   90.00
_cell.angle_beta   90.00
_cell.angle_gamma   90.00
#
_symmetry.space_group_name_H-M   'P 1'
#
loop_
_entity.id
_entity.type
_entity.pdbx_description
1 polymer ?
#
loop_
_entity_poly.entity_id
_entity_poly.type
_entity_poly.pdbx_seq_one_letter_code
_entity_poly.pdbx_strand_id
1 'polypeptide(L)'
;VEDIVFVSDSSNHASLIQGVRHSQAPKIIWEHNNMNSLEDALAKVKGMNRTPCIVFESVYSMDGDISPMEDIFDLADKYDAITYIDEVHAVGLYGETGAGWLEKLGLQHRVDIINGTLGKAFGVQGGYIAGDSDVVDAIRSVASGFIFTTSTSPVICAGAMASIKYLKDHNELRDTHQLAARKLKKKLERAGIEVLDDACTHIVPVMVRDAVKCKEYSDELLNEYGIYIQPINYPTVPVGQERLRIAPTPLHTDAMMSE
;
A
#
# COMPACT_ATOMS: atom_id res chain seq x y z
N VAL A 1 -23.47 -6.83 8.17
CA VAL A 1 -22.67 -6.92 6.93
C VAL A 1 -23.21 -8.05 6.03
N GLU A 2 -24.48 -8.46 6.26
CA GLU A 2 -25.07 -9.62 5.55
C GLU A 2 -25.23 -9.38 4.04
N ASP A 3 -25.32 -8.13 3.61
CA ASP A 3 -25.57 -7.76 2.21
C ASP A 3 -24.33 -7.34 1.42
N ILE A 4 -23.13 -7.33 2.03
CA ILE A 4 -21.90 -6.94 1.36
C ILE A 4 -21.25 -8.10 0.62
N VAL A 5 -20.73 -7.83 -0.59
CA VAL A 5 -19.81 -8.69 -1.32
C VAL A 5 -18.49 -7.93 -1.50
N PHE A 6 -17.39 -8.46 -0.98
CA PHE A 6 -16.09 -7.87 -1.21
C PHE A 6 -15.59 -8.14 -2.62
N VAL A 7 -15.22 -7.08 -3.33
CA VAL A 7 -14.59 -7.12 -4.65
C VAL A 7 -13.14 -6.71 -4.44
N SER A 8 -12.25 -7.71 -4.30
CA SER A 8 -10.88 -7.52 -3.82
C SER A 8 -9.88 -7.65 -4.95
N ASP A 9 -8.92 -6.72 -5.04
CA ASP A 9 -7.79 -6.82 -5.95
C ASP A 9 -6.96 -8.08 -5.64
N SER A 10 -6.47 -8.75 -6.68
CA SER A 10 -5.69 -10.00 -6.55
C SER A 10 -4.32 -9.79 -5.89
N SER A 11 -3.77 -8.57 -5.94
CA SER A 11 -2.47 -8.20 -5.37
C SER A 11 -2.56 -7.56 -3.98
N ASN A 12 -3.76 -7.51 -3.39
CA ASN A 12 -3.96 -6.95 -2.06
C ASN A 12 -3.08 -7.60 -0.99
N HIS A 13 -2.63 -6.80 -0.05
CA HIS A 13 -1.85 -7.24 1.10
C HIS A 13 -2.56 -8.31 1.93
N ALA A 14 -1.80 -9.19 2.54
CA ALA A 14 -2.31 -10.30 3.35
C ALA A 14 -3.27 -9.86 4.46
N SER A 15 -3.12 -8.66 5.03
CA SER A 15 -4.04 -8.11 6.04
C SER A 15 -5.45 -7.88 5.50
N LEU A 16 -5.58 -7.34 4.28
CA LEU A 16 -6.86 -7.16 3.61
C LEU A 16 -7.50 -8.51 3.28
N ILE A 17 -6.69 -9.43 2.73
CA ILE A 17 -7.15 -10.80 2.43
C ILE A 17 -7.66 -11.49 3.68
N GLN A 18 -6.98 -11.36 4.82
CA GLN A 18 -7.39 -11.94 6.08
C GLN A 18 -8.65 -11.25 6.65
N GLY A 19 -8.73 -9.91 6.56
CA GLY A 19 -9.93 -9.17 6.94
C GLY A 19 -11.17 -9.64 6.17
N VAL A 20 -11.05 -9.74 4.86
CA VAL A 20 -12.12 -10.27 3.99
C VAL A 20 -12.48 -11.72 4.34
N ARG A 21 -11.49 -12.56 4.63
CA ARG A 21 -11.74 -13.96 5.06
C ARG A 21 -12.47 -14.04 6.41
N HIS A 22 -12.03 -13.26 7.38
CA HIS A 22 -12.64 -13.25 8.72
C HIS A 22 -14.07 -12.69 8.73
N SER A 23 -14.42 -11.83 7.81
CA SER A 23 -15.79 -11.31 7.68
C SER A 23 -16.81 -12.39 7.31
N GLN A 24 -16.35 -13.51 6.72
CA GLN A 24 -17.18 -14.58 6.15
C GLN A 24 -18.17 -14.12 5.06
N ALA A 25 -18.10 -12.87 4.64
CA ALA A 25 -18.89 -12.35 3.54
C ALA A 25 -18.41 -12.94 2.19
N PRO A 26 -19.30 -13.06 1.21
CA PRO A 26 -18.93 -13.45 -0.14
C PRO A 26 -17.87 -12.50 -0.71
N LYS A 27 -17.01 -13.05 -1.57
CA LYS A 27 -15.98 -12.25 -2.24
C LYS A 27 -15.79 -12.64 -3.68
N ILE A 28 -15.44 -11.68 -4.50
CA ILE A 28 -14.97 -11.86 -5.89
C ILE A 28 -13.60 -11.23 -5.97
N ILE A 29 -12.64 -11.96 -6.54
CA ILE A 29 -11.28 -11.44 -6.78
C ILE A 29 -11.24 -10.98 -8.23
N TRP A 30 -10.76 -9.75 -8.46
CA TRP A 30 -10.52 -9.21 -9.79
C TRP A 30 -9.02 -9.13 -10.10
N GLU A 31 -8.68 -9.18 -11.37
CA GLU A 31 -7.30 -9.14 -11.82
C GLU A 31 -6.69 -7.76 -11.54
N HIS A 32 -5.48 -7.78 -10.99
CA HIS A 32 -4.76 -6.60 -10.57
C HIS A 32 -4.76 -5.49 -11.62
N ASN A 33 -5.21 -4.30 -11.23
CA ASN A 33 -5.30 -3.09 -12.07
C ASN A 33 -6.07 -3.26 -13.40
N ASN A 34 -6.86 -4.34 -13.55
CA ASN A 34 -7.65 -4.60 -14.76
C ASN A 34 -9.10 -4.12 -14.58
N MET A 35 -9.41 -2.97 -15.16
CA MET A 35 -10.74 -2.34 -15.02
C MET A 35 -11.87 -3.16 -15.64
N ASN A 36 -11.62 -3.92 -16.71
CA ASN A 36 -12.62 -4.81 -17.28
C ASN A 36 -12.95 -5.95 -16.31
N SER A 37 -11.93 -6.53 -15.67
CA SER A 37 -12.12 -7.57 -14.65
C SER A 37 -12.87 -7.03 -13.41
N LEU A 38 -12.58 -5.78 -13.00
CA LEU A 38 -13.32 -5.11 -11.94
C LEU A 38 -14.79 -4.89 -12.32
N GLU A 39 -15.05 -4.37 -13.50
CA GLU A 39 -16.42 -4.13 -13.97
C GLU A 39 -17.23 -5.42 -14.07
N ASP A 40 -16.64 -6.50 -14.59
CA ASP A 40 -17.27 -7.83 -14.63
C ASP A 40 -17.62 -8.35 -13.22
N ALA A 41 -16.73 -8.12 -12.25
CA ALA A 41 -16.96 -8.49 -10.86
C ALA A 41 -18.13 -7.68 -10.25
N LEU A 42 -18.17 -6.37 -10.47
CA LEU A 42 -19.23 -5.49 -9.99
C LEU A 42 -20.60 -5.83 -10.62
N ALA A 43 -20.63 -6.13 -11.91
CA ALA A 43 -21.85 -6.56 -12.61
C ALA A 43 -22.40 -7.86 -12.03
N LYS A 44 -21.54 -8.82 -11.66
CA LYS A 44 -21.95 -10.05 -10.97
C LYS A 44 -22.59 -9.77 -9.61
N VAL A 45 -21.97 -8.86 -8.80
CA VAL A 45 -22.54 -8.48 -7.49
C VAL A 45 -23.89 -7.82 -7.64
N LYS A 46 -24.04 -6.92 -8.61
CA LYS A 46 -25.34 -6.28 -8.93
C LYS A 46 -26.41 -7.33 -9.28
N GLY A 47 -26.05 -8.38 -10.01
CA GLY A 47 -26.93 -9.51 -10.31
C GLY A 47 -27.36 -10.32 -9.07
N MET A 48 -26.60 -10.24 -7.96
CA MET A 48 -26.94 -10.86 -6.67
C MET A 48 -27.85 -9.98 -5.80
N ASN A 49 -28.16 -8.75 -6.22
CA ASN A 49 -28.88 -7.75 -5.44
C ASN A 49 -28.23 -7.49 -4.07
N ARG A 50 -26.89 -7.33 -4.07
CA ARG A 50 -26.07 -7.05 -2.91
C ARG A 50 -25.21 -5.81 -3.13
N THR A 51 -24.66 -5.24 -2.07
CA THR A 51 -23.78 -4.06 -2.11
C THR A 51 -22.34 -4.50 -2.33
N PRO A 52 -21.67 -4.08 -3.42
CA PRO A 52 -20.26 -4.33 -3.60
C PRO A 52 -19.41 -3.45 -2.69
N CYS A 53 -18.32 -4.00 -2.15
CA CYS A 53 -17.28 -3.25 -1.46
C CYS A 53 -15.95 -3.51 -2.18
N ILE A 54 -15.46 -2.50 -2.91
CA ILE A 54 -14.19 -2.58 -3.62
C ILE A 54 -13.05 -2.39 -2.62
N VAL A 55 -12.11 -3.34 -2.58
CA VAL A 55 -10.95 -3.32 -1.68
C VAL A 55 -9.68 -3.36 -2.52
N PHE A 56 -8.84 -2.34 -2.37
CA PHE A 56 -7.61 -2.17 -3.15
C PHE A 56 -6.58 -1.31 -2.40
N GLU A 57 -5.32 -1.30 -2.88
CA GLU A 57 -4.26 -0.45 -2.34
C GLU A 57 -3.98 0.73 -3.27
N SER A 58 -3.55 1.85 -2.74
CA SER A 58 -3.10 2.99 -3.56
C SER A 58 -1.74 2.73 -4.17
N VAL A 59 -0.82 2.21 -3.36
CA VAL A 59 0.55 1.83 -3.74
C VAL A 59 0.80 0.40 -3.29
N TYR A 60 1.05 -0.48 -4.25
CA TYR A 60 1.28 -1.90 -3.97
C TYR A 60 2.69 -2.19 -3.50
N SER A 61 2.77 -2.94 -2.42
CA SER A 61 4.01 -3.12 -1.65
C SER A 61 5.10 -3.92 -2.35
N MET A 62 4.74 -4.81 -3.27
CA MET A 62 5.69 -5.73 -3.93
C MET A 62 6.09 -5.27 -5.32
N ASP A 63 5.18 -4.62 -6.03
CA ASP A 63 5.37 -4.20 -7.42
C ASP A 63 5.78 -2.71 -7.50
N GLY A 64 5.40 -1.90 -6.51
CA GLY A 64 5.70 -0.48 -6.48
C GLY A 64 4.90 0.33 -7.50
N ASP A 65 3.83 -0.25 -8.00
CA ASP A 65 2.87 0.38 -8.90
C ASP A 65 1.71 1.04 -8.14
N ILE A 66 0.81 1.64 -8.88
CA ILE A 66 -0.31 2.45 -8.37
C ILE A 66 -1.58 1.97 -9.03
N SER A 67 -2.65 1.87 -8.24
CA SER A 67 -3.97 1.58 -8.79
C SER A 67 -4.51 2.76 -9.63
N PRO A 68 -5.27 2.48 -10.70
CA PRO A 68 -5.97 3.50 -11.50
C PRO A 68 -7.21 4.01 -10.74
N MET A 69 -6.96 4.84 -9.71
CA MET A 69 -7.98 5.22 -8.72
C MET A 69 -9.18 5.95 -9.32
N GLU A 70 -8.95 6.84 -10.30
CA GLU A 70 -10.04 7.57 -10.96
C GLU A 70 -11.01 6.60 -11.64
N ASP A 71 -10.48 5.64 -12.40
CA ASP A 71 -11.28 4.63 -13.09
C ASP A 71 -12.01 3.71 -12.09
N ILE A 72 -11.34 3.34 -10.99
CA ILE A 72 -11.95 2.53 -9.91
C ILE A 72 -13.12 3.29 -9.28
N PHE A 73 -12.96 4.57 -8.98
CA PHE A 73 -14.01 5.39 -8.40
C PHE A 73 -15.17 5.64 -9.39
N ASP A 74 -14.87 5.79 -10.69
CA ASP A 74 -15.93 5.90 -11.71
C ASP A 74 -16.76 4.62 -11.80
N LEU A 75 -16.13 3.46 -11.67
CA LEU A 75 -16.85 2.18 -11.57
C LEU A 75 -17.59 2.06 -10.24
N ALA A 76 -17.03 2.52 -9.13
CA ALA A 76 -17.71 2.54 -7.84
C ALA A 76 -19.00 3.35 -7.90
N ASP A 77 -18.95 4.56 -8.44
CA ASP A 77 -20.13 5.41 -8.63
C ASP A 77 -21.18 4.73 -9.54
N LYS A 78 -20.74 4.11 -10.65
CA LYS A 78 -21.63 3.41 -11.60
C LYS A 78 -22.40 2.24 -10.98
N TYR A 79 -21.78 1.55 -10.02
CA TYR A 79 -22.31 0.34 -9.41
C TYR A 79 -22.81 0.53 -7.97
N ASP A 80 -22.80 1.77 -7.46
CA ASP A 80 -23.16 2.11 -6.07
C ASP A 80 -22.35 1.26 -5.07
N ALA A 81 -21.03 1.21 -5.28
CA ALA A 81 -20.10 0.41 -4.51
C ALA A 81 -19.45 1.21 -3.39
N ILE A 82 -19.31 0.59 -2.22
CA ILE A 82 -18.48 1.09 -1.13
C ILE A 82 -17.01 0.94 -1.54
N THR A 83 -16.20 1.93 -1.22
CA THR A 83 -14.75 1.94 -1.52
C THR A 83 -13.92 1.85 -0.24
N TYR A 84 -13.02 0.87 -0.20
CA TYR A 84 -12.03 0.70 0.85
C TYR A 84 -10.63 0.72 0.26
N ILE A 85 -9.86 1.75 0.55
CA ILE A 85 -8.49 1.89 0.05
C ILE A 85 -7.46 1.73 1.18
N ASP A 86 -6.41 0.99 0.90
CA ASP A 86 -5.22 0.89 1.74
C ASP A 86 -4.16 1.89 1.26
N GLU A 87 -3.89 2.90 2.09
CA GLU A 87 -2.88 3.93 1.87
C GLU A 87 -1.59 3.69 2.66
N VAL A 88 -1.41 2.49 3.18
CA VAL A 88 -0.30 2.13 4.10
C VAL A 88 1.08 2.41 3.52
N HIS A 89 1.26 2.27 2.21
CA HIS A 89 2.50 2.61 1.50
C HIS A 89 2.55 4.03 0.94
N ALA A 90 1.52 4.84 1.19
CA ALA A 90 1.44 6.20 0.67
C ALA A 90 1.41 7.27 1.77
N VAL A 91 0.78 7.00 2.91
CA VAL A 91 0.71 7.95 4.03
C VAL A 91 2.10 8.31 4.56
N GLY A 92 2.33 9.59 4.79
CA GLY A 92 3.63 10.15 5.17
C GLY A 92 4.58 10.41 3.99
N LEU A 93 4.29 9.86 2.79
CA LEU A 93 5.19 9.86 1.64
C LEU A 93 4.68 10.63 0.43
N TYR A 94 3.38 10.81 0.30
CA TYR A 94 2.73 11.48 -0.83
C TYR A 94 1.70 12.50 -0.35
N GLY A 95 1.37 13.42 -1.25
CA GLY A 95 0.48 14.55 -0.96
C GLY A 95 1.21 15.74 -0.34
N GLU A 96 0.56 16.89 -0.34
CA GLU A 96 1.12 18.14 0.17
C GLU A 96 1.39 18.08 1.67
N THR A 97 0.46 17.50 2.43
CA THR A 97 0.58 17.35 3.89
C THR A 97 1.07 15.98 4.31
N GLY A 98 1.26 15.04 3.35
CA GLY A 98 1.61 13.65 3.62
C GLY A 98 0.41 12.77 3.94
N ALA A 99 -0.81 13.16 3.53
CA ALA A 99 -2.00 12.38 3.79
C ALA A 99 -2.19 11.19 2.84
N GLY A 100 -1.31 11.02 1.84
CA GLY A 100 -1.29 9.85 0.97
C GLY A 100 -1.46 10.16 -0.51
N TRP A 101 -1.70 9.11 -1.28
CA TRP A 101 -1.84 9.23 -2.73
C TRP A 101 -3.15 9.88 -3.14
N LEU A 102 -4.23 9.62 -2.38
CA LEU A 102 -5.51 10.30 -2.60
C LEU A 102 -5.39 11.81 -2.46
N GLU A 103 -4.64 12.31 -1.46
CA GLU A 103 -4.36 13.75 -1.33
C GLU A 103 -3.63 14.27 -2.56
N LYS A 104 -2.62 13.56 -3.03
CA LYS A 104 -1.84 13.94 -4.21
C LYS A 104 -2.70 14.10 -5.47
N LEU A 105 -3.76 13.31 -5.59
CA LEU A 105 -4.70 13.36 -6.71
C LEU A 105 -5.93 14.25 -6.42
N GLY A 106 -6.16 14.70 -5.19
CA GLY A 106 -7.35 15.45 -4.80
C GLY A 106 -8.62 14.60 -4.74
N LEU A 107 -8.49 13.28 -4.56
CA LEU A 107 -9.58 12.30 -4.64
C LEU A 107 -10.14 11.84 -3.29
N GLN A 108 -9.70 12.44 -2.16
CA GLN A 108 -10.11 12.02 -0.80
C GLN A 108 -11.64 12.06 -0.60
N HIS A 109 -12.34 12.89 -1.35
CA HIS A 109 -13.79 13.05 -1.27
C HIS A 109 -14.56 11.93 -1.97
N ARG A 110 -13.89 11.05 -2.73
CA ARG A 110 -14.49 9.94 -3.50
C ARG A 110 -14.39 8.58 -2.80
N VAL A 111 -13.75 8.51 -1.65
CA VAL A 111 -13.52 7.27 -0.94
C VAL A 111 -14.31 7.22 0.36
N ASP A 112 -14.89 6.06 0.68
CA ASP A 112 -15.67 5.87 1.91
C ASP A 112 -14.77 5.51 3.10
N ILE A 113 -13.77 4.64 2.88
CA ILE A 113 -12.90 4.16 3.96
C ILE A 113 -11.45 4.16 3.49
N ILE A 114 -10.61 4.89 4.22
CA ILE A 114 -9.15 4.88 4.09
C ILE A 114 -8.56 4.10 5.24
N ASN A 115 -7.68 3.14 4.94
CA ASN A 115 -6.83 2.46 5.91
C ASN A 115 -5.42 3.04 5.85
N GLY A 116 -4.85 3.37 6.99
CA GLY A 116 -3.48 3.87 7.12
C GLY A 116 -2.73 3.23 8.27
N THR A 117 -1.40 3.33 8.23
CA THR A 117 -0.53 2.78 9.27
C THR A 117 0.31 3.85 9.93
N LEU A 118 0.64 3.62 11.19
CA LEU A 118 1.66 4.38 11.93
C LEU A 118 3.03 3.67 11.93
N GLY A 119 3.07 2.43 11.43
CA GLY A 119 4.24 1.54 11.51
C GLY A 119 5.27 1.68 10.39
N LYS A 120 5.08 2.57 9.43
CA LYS A 120 6.01 2.80 8.31
C LYS A 120 6.60 4.20 8.36
N ALA A 121 6.15 5.14 7.55
CA ALA A 121 6.72 6.50 7.49
C ALA A 121 6.69 7.23 8.83
N PHE A 122 5.70 6.97 9.66
CA PHE A 122 5.60 7.60 10.97
C PHE A 122 6.43 6.93 12.06
N GLY A 123 6.94 5.71 11.84
CA GLY A 123 7.93 5.04 12.68
C GLY A 123 7.48 4.63 14.07
N VAL A 124 6.17 4.48 14.31
CA VAL A 124 5.59 4.01 15.58
C VAL A 124 4.63 2.84 15.34
N GLN A 125 4.11 2.25 16.40
CA GLN A 125 3.16 1.14 16.30
C GLN A 125 1.72 1.63 16.14
N GLY A 126 0.90 0.93 15.34
CA GLY A 126 -0.53 1.16 15.21
C GLY A 126 -0.98 1.43 13.80
N GLY A 127 -2.27 1.70 13.67
CA GLY A 127 -2.93 2.05 12.41
C GLY A 127 -4.25 2.76 12.69
N TYR A 128 -4.89 3.20 11.64
CA TYR A 128 -6.15 3.92 11.72
C TYR A 128 -7.00 3.67 10.48
N ILE A 129 -8.27 3.94 10.64
CA ILE A 129 -9.18 4.15 9.52
C ILE A 129 -9.66 5.60 9.52
N ALA A 130 -9.92 6.13 8.34
CA ALA A 130 -10.53 7.45 8.16
C ALA A 130 -11.66 7.33 7.12
N GLY A 131 -12.68 8.16 7.24
CA GLY A 131 -13.83 8.16 6.36
C GLY A 131 -14.94 9.01 6.93
N ASP A 132 -16.16 8.82 6.42
CA ASP A 132 -17.33 9.48 6.96
C ASP A 132 -17.53 9.17 8.45
N SER A 133 -18.03 10.15 9.20
CA SER A 133 -18.20 10.04 10.67
C SER A 133 -19.11 8.88 11.07
N ASP A 134 -20.18 8.64 10.32
CA ASP A 134 -21.16 7.59 10.63
C ASP A 134 -20.57 6.20 10.37
N VAL A 135 -19.77 6.06 9.30
CA VAL A 135 -19.04 4.83 8.99
C VAL A 135 -17.99 4.54 10.07
N VAL A 136 -17.20 5.53 10.45
CA VAL A 136 -16.17 5.39 11.49
C VAL A 136 -16.81 5.06 12.85
N ASP A 137 -17.93 5.70 13.19
CA ASP A 137 -18.63 5.43 14.44
C ASP A 137 -19.27 4.03 14.47
N ALA A 138 -19.85 3.60 13.36
CA ALA A 138 -20.36 2.23 13.20
C ALA A 138 -19.25 1.20 13.39
N ILE A 139 -18.09 1.37 12.73
CA ILE A 139 -16.94 0.46 12.87
C ILE A 139 -16.44 0.45 14.31
N ARG A 140 -16.27 1.61 14.95
CA ARG A 140 -15.86 1.73 16.36
C ARG A 140 -16.81 0.99 17.29
N SER A 141 -18.10 1.05 17.01
CA SER A 141 -19.15 0.47 17.87
C SER A 141 -19.28 -1.05 17.74
N VAL A 142 -18.86 -1.65 16.61
CA VAL A 142 -19.07 -3.08 16.34
C VAL A 142 -17.79 -3.88 16.11
N ALA A 143 -16.67 -3.22 15.80
CA ALA A 143 -15.42 -3.92 15.51
C ALA A 143 -14.82 -4.56 16.76
N SER A 144 -14.85 -5.88 16.83
CA SER A 144 -14.32 -6.64 17.97
C SER A 144 -12.84 -6.35 18.25
N GLY A 145 -12.04 -6.16 17.21
CA GLY A 145 -10.63 -5.78 17.33
C GLY A 145 -10.40 -4.40 17.94
N PHE A 146 -11.38 -3.50 17.88
CA PHE A 146 -11.34 -2.20 18.56
C PHE A 146 -11.89 -2.30 19.99
N ILE A 147 -13.01 -2.97 20.20
CA ILE A 147 -13.73 -3.02 21.49
C ILE A 147 -12.97 -3.85 22.53
N PHE A 148 -12.41 -5.00 22.12
CA PHE A 148 -11.84 -6.01 23.02
C PHE A 148 -10.31 -6.03 23.05
N THR A 149 -9.65 -5.01 22.52
CA THR A 149 -8.19 -4.85 22.61
C THR A 149 -7.82 -3.67 23.50
N THR A 150 -6.59 -3.71 24.02
CA THR A 150 -6.04 -2.58 24.78
C THR A 150 -5.82 -1.38 23.87
N SER A 151 -6.19 -0.19 24.32
CA SER A 151 -5.94 1.05 23.60
C SER A 151 -4.43 1.31 23.41
N THR A 152 -4.10 2.05 22.36
CA THR A 152 -2.72 2.51 22.09
C THR A 152 -2.19 3.29 23.28
N SER A 153 -0.95 3.02 23.69
CA SER A 153 -0.35 3.69 24.85
C SER A 153 -0.12 5.19 24.59
N PRO A 154 -0.19 6.04 25.64
CA PRO A 154 0.06 7.47 25.49
C PRO A 154 1.43 7.81 24.86
N VAL A 155 2.46 7.02 25.12
CA VAL A 155 3.80 7.21 24.54
C VAL A 155 3.77 7.02 23.02
N ILE A 156 3.11 5.98 22.55
CA ILE A 156 2.93 5.72 21.11
C ILE A 156 2.09 6.83 20.47
N CYS A 157 1.01 7.26 21.12
CA CYS A 157 0.20 8.37 20.61
C CYS A 157 1.00 9.67 20.51
N ALA A 158 1.80 10.00 21.52
CA ALA A 158 2.66 11.18 21.51
C ALA A 158 3.71 11.10 20.39
N GLY A 159 4.35 9.94 20.19
CA GLY A 159 5.28 9.69 19.11
C GLY A 159 4.62 9.84 17.74
N ALA A 160 3.43 9.27 17.55
CA ALA A 160 2.66 9.40 16.30
C ALA A 160 2.32 10.87 16.00
N MET A 161 1.82 11.59 16.99
CA MET A 161 1.48 13.02 16.85
C MET A 161 2.70 13.86 16.47
N ALA A 162 3.85 13.62 17.10
CA ALA A 162 5.09 14.33 16.80
C ALA A 162 5.58 14.03 15.38
N SER A 163 5.58 12.76 14.97
CA SER A 163 5.99 12.32 13.64
C SER A 163 5.09 12.87 12.54
N ILE A 164 3.77 12.77 12.72
CA ILE A 164 2.79 13.30 11.75
C ILE A 164 2.95 14.82 11.61
N LYS A 165 3.04 15.54 12.73
CA LYS A 165 3.26 17.00 12.71
C LYS A 165 4.57 17.36 12.01
N TYR A 166 5.66 16.67 12.33
CA TYR A 166 6.95 16.91 11.72
C TYR A 166 6.91 16.71 10.19
N LEU A 167 6.37 15.58 9.73
CA LEU A 167 6.25 15.29 8.31
C LEU A 167 5.29 16.26 7.58
N LYS A 168 4.24 16.75 8.25
CA LYS A 168 3.35 17.75 7.68
C LYS A 168 4.06 19.08 7.46
N ASP A 169 4.93 19.48 8.39
CA ASP A 169 5.65 20.77 8.33
C ASP A 169 6.94 20.69 7.46
N HIS A 170 7.37 19.47 7.03
CA HIS A 170 8.62 19.21 6.31
C HIS A 170 8.39 18.44 5.00
N ASN A 171 7.75 19.09 4.02
CA ASN A 171 7.49 18.46 2.73
C ASN A 171 8.76 18.21 1.90
N GLU A 172 9.84 18.95 2.16
CA GLU A 172 11.15 18.74 1.52
C GLU A 172 11.72 17.33 1.74
N LEU A 173 11.33 16.66 2.83
CA LEU A 173 11.72 15.27 3.06
C LEU A 173 11.02 14.33 2.05
N ARG A 174 9.74 14.57 1.75
CA ARG A 174 9.00 13.80 0.75
C ARG A 174 9.58 14.00 -0.64
N ASP A 175 9.90 15.25 -1.01
CA ASP A 175 10.53 15.59 -2.29
C ASP A 175 11.90 14.91 -2.43
N THR A 176 12.72 14.98 -1.39
CA THR A 176 14.04 14.33 -1.33
C THR A 176 13.90 12.81 -1.45
N HIS A 177 12.94 12.21 -0.75
CA HIS A 177 12.64 10.77 -0.81
C HIS A 177 12.27 10.32 -2.23
N GLN A 178 11.31 11.02 -2.85
CA GLN A 178 10.88 10.72 -4.21
C GLN A 178 12.01 10.91 -5.24
N LEU A 179 12.85 11.92 -5.03
CA LEU A 179 14.02 12.15 -5.87
C LEU A 179 15.06 11.02 -5.73
N ALA A 180 15.32 10.57 -4.50
CA ALA A 180 16.23 9.46 -4.23
C ALA A 180 15.77 8.17 -4.94
N ALA A 181 14.48 7.83 -4.84
CA ALA A 181 13.92 6.67 -5.50
C ALA A 181 14.08 6.73 -7.04
N ARG A 182 13.73 7.87 -7.65
CA ARG A 182 13.88 8.07 -9.10
C ARG A 182 15.35 8.02 -9.55
N LYS A 183 16.26 8.56 -8.75
CA LYS A 183 17.72 8.52 -9.06
C LYS A 183 18.23 7.08 -8.99
N LEU A 184 17.86 6.35 -7.94
CA LEU A 184 18.27 4.95 -7.78
C LEU A 184 17.76 4.09 -8.93
N LYS A 185 16.46 4.16 -9.25
CA LYS A 185 15.87 3.42 -10.38
C LYS A 185 16.68 3.67 -11.67
N LYS A 186 16.93 4.94 -12.01
CA LYS A 186 17.71 5.29 -13.21
C LYS A 186 19.16 4.79 -13.18
N LYS A 187 19.80 4.70 -12.00
CA LYS A 187 21.16 4.16 -11.89
C LYS A 187 21.16 2.65 -12.16
N LEU A 188 20.22 1.92 -11.56
CA LEU A 188 20.06 0.47 -11.77
C LEU A 188 19.78 0.14 -13.24
N GLU A 189 18.86 0.84 -13.87
CA GLU A 189 18.52 0.68 -15.29
C GLU A 189 19.74 0.95 -16.19
N ARG A 190 20.53 2.01 -15.91
CA ARG A 190 21.77 2.31 -16.67
C ARG A 190 22.86 1.26 -16.48
N ALA A 191 22.87 0.58 -15.33
CA ALA A 191 23.78 -0.53 -15.07
C ALA A 191 23.29 -1.85 -15.71
N GLY A 192 22.16 -1.86 -16.41
CA GLY A 192 21.58 -3.05 -17.03
C GLY A 192 20.88 -3.97 -16.04
N ILE A 193 20.57 -3.46 -14.84
CA ILE A 193 19.85 -4.22 -13.81
C ILE A 193 18.34 -4.09 -14.07
N GLU A 194 17.65 -5.21 -14.15
CA GLU A 194 16.22 -5.26 -14.40
C GLU A 194 15.42 -4.76 -13.21
N VAL A 195 14.79 -3.60 -13.36
CA VAL A 195 13.79 -3.08 -12.42
C VAL A 195 12.41 -3.33 -13.01
N LEU A 196 11.44 -3.69 -12.17
CA LEU A 196 10.07 -3.92 -12.64
C LEU A 196 9.53 -2.67 -13.36
N ASP A 197 9.00 -2.85 -14.57
CA ASP A 197 8.63 -1.74 -15.46
C ASP A 197 7.55 -0.84 -14.87
N ASP A 198 6.53 -1.44 -14.25
CA ASP A 198 5.38 -0.73 -13.69
C ASP A 198 5.69 0.01 -12.38
N ALA A 199 6.86 -0.24 -11.77
CA ALA A 199 7.27 0.45 -10.55
C ALA A 199 7.47 1.95 -10.79
N CYS A 200 6.54 2.76 -10.30
CA CYS A 200 6.52 4.22 -10.49
C CYS A 200 6.57 5.01 -9.17
N THR A 201 6.75 4.30 -8.04
CA THR A 201 6.74 4.87 -6.69
C THR A 201 8.14 4.89 -6.06
N HIS A 202 8.19 5.05 -4.74
CA HIS A 202 9.43 4.96 -3.94
C HIS A 202 9.94 3.52 -3.77
N ILE A 203 9.15 2.53 -4.15
CA ILE A 203 9.53 1.12 -4.11
C ILE A 203 10.20 0.77 -5.43
N VAL A 204 11.41 0.24 -5.37
CA VAL A 204 12.23 -0.11 -6.53
C VAL A 204 12.51 -1.62 -6.50
N PRO A 205 11.66 -2.45 -7.14
CA PRO A 205 11.83 -3.90 -7.16
C PRO A 205 12.84 -4.27 -8.24
N VAL A 206 13.95 -4.91 -7.84
CA VAL A 206 14.98 -5.47 -8.73
C VAL A 206 14.69 -6.95 -8.95
N MET A 207 14.42 -7.34 -10.18
CA MET A 207 14.00 -8.70 -10.51
C MET A 207 15.20 -9.67 -10.49
N VAL A 208 15.06 -10.77 -9.74
CA VAL A 208 16.06 -11.85 -9.65
C VAL A 208 15.52 -13.16 -10.21
N ARG A 209 14.21 -13.43 -10.01
CA ARG A 209 13.50 -14.61 -10.53
C ARG A 209 14.02 -15.97 -10.02
N ASP A 210 14.78 -15.98 -8.94
CA ASP A 210 15.36 -17.17 -8.32
C ASP A 210 15.48 -16.95 -6.82
N ALA A 211 14.83 -17.79 -6.04
CA ALA A 211 14.75 -17.63 -4.59
C ALA A 211 16.09 -17.80 -3.87
N VAL A 212 16.96 -18.68 -4.38
CA VAL A 212 18.28 -18.95 -3.81
C VAL A 212 19.19 -17.74 -4.06
N LYS A 213 19.29 -17.31 -5.33
CA LYS A 213 20.08 -16.13 -5.73
C LYS A 213 19.60 -14.86 -5.05
N CYS A 214 18.29 -14.69 -4.90
CA CYS A 214 17.71 -13.52 -4.24
C CYS A 214 18.23 -13.40 -2.79
N LYS A 215 18.29 -14.53 -2.08
CA LYS A 215 18.87 -14.56 -0.74
C LYS A 215 20.39 -14.38 -0.75
N GLU A 216 21.09 -15.08 -1.64
CA GLU A 216 22.56 -14.97 -1.77
C GLU A 216 22.98 -13.52 -2.04
N TYR A 217 22.37 -12.83 -2.97
CA TYR A 217 22.64 -11.42 -3.27
C TYR A 217 22.36 -10.50 -2.08
N SER A 218 21.25 -10.73 -1.36
CA SER A 218 20.96 -9.97 -0.14
C SER A 218 22.00 -10.18 0.94
N ASP A 219 22.44 -11.44 1.15
CA ASP A 219 23.47 -11.79 2.15
C ASP A 219 24.85 -11.21 1.75
N GLU A 220 25.23 -11.29 0.48
CA GLU A 220 26.50 -10.73 -0.04
C GLU A 220 26.54 -9.21 0.13
N LEU A 221 25.47 -8.52 -0.29
CA LEU A 221 25.35 -7.07 -0.12
C LEU A 221 25.49 -6.64 1.36
N LEU A 222 24.88 -7.40 2.26
CA LEU A 222 24.97 -7.11 3.69
C LEU A 222 26.37 -7.39 4.25
N ASN A 223 26.94 -8.56 3.95
CA ASN A 223 28.17 -9.02 4.59
C ASN A 223 29.43 -8.38 4.01
N GLU A 224 29.46 -8.09 2.72
CA GLU A 224 30.64 -7.56 2.05
C GLU A 224 30.59 -6.03 1.90
N TYR A 225 29.40 -5.46 1.71
CA TYR A 225 29.23 -4.02 1.44
C TYR A 225 28.49 -3.27 2.54
N GLY A 226 27.91 -3.97 3.55
CA GLY A 226 27.12 -3.34 4.62
C GLY A 226 25.77 -2.78 4.15
N ILE A 227 25.28 -3.24 2.99
CA ILE A 227 24.03 -2.78 2.37
C ILE A 227 22.93 -3.80 2.64
N TYR A 228 21.93 -3.41 3.45
CA TYR A 228 20.75 -4.24 3.69
C TYR A 228 19.70 -4.02 2.63
N ILE A 229 19.33 -5.07 1.90
CA ILE A 229 18.19 -5.09 0.96
C ILE A 229 17.33 -6.31 1.25
N GLN A 230 16.00 -6.09 1.32
CA GLN A 230 15.05 -7.15 1.63
C GLN A 230 14.85 -8.09 0.42
N PRO A 231 15.20 -9.39 0.54
CA PRO A 231 14.84 -10.37 -0.47
C PRO A 231 13.36 -10.74 -0.31
N ILE A 232 12.64 -10.78 -1.43
CA ILE A 232 11.22 -11.11 -1.49
C ILE A 232 11.07 -12.38 -2.31
N ASN A 233 10.63 -13.45 -1.65
CA ASN A 233 10.46 -14.79 -2.21
C ASN A 233 9.05 -15.31 -1.98
N TYR A 234 8.73 -16.48 -2.55
CA TYR A 234 7.52 -17.20 -2.22
C TYR A 234 7.42 -17.42 -0.68
N PRO A 235 6.26 -17.29 -0.04
CA PRO A 235 4.92 -17.10 -0.64
C PRO A 235 4.52 -15.62 -0.83
N THR A 236 5.40 -14.65 -0.58
CA THR A 236 5.08 -13.22 -0.69
C THR A 236 4.85 -12.81 -2.15
N VAL A 237 5.61 -13.39 -3.07
CA VAL A 237 5.43 -13.26 -4.52
C VAL A 237 5.36 -14.65 -5.14
N PRO A 238 4.75 -14.82 -6.33
CA PRO A 238 4.77 -16.10 -7.05
C PRO A 238 6.18 -16.58 -7.37
N VAL A 239 6.37 -17.90 -7.49
CA VAL A 239 7.62 -18.51 -7.96
C VAL A 239 7.97 -17.98 -9.36
N GLY A 240 9.23 -17.59 -9.56
CA GLY A 240 9.71 -16.94 -10.78
C GLY A 240 9.54 -15.41 -10.79
N GLN A 241 9.01 -14.84 -9.70
CA GLN A 241 8.88 -13.40 -9.53
C GLN A 241 9.66 -12.87 -8.31
N GLU A 242 10.62 -13.64 -7.86
CA GLU A 242 11.50 -13.26 -6.75
C GLU A 242 12.28 -11.99 -7.10
N ARG A 243 12.44 -11.12 -6.11
CA ARG A 243 13.03 -9.80 -6.28
C ARG A 243 13.72 -9.28 -5.02
N LEU A 244 14.66 -8.37 -5.21
CA LEU A 244 15.18 -7.52 -4.14
C LEU A 244 14.33 -6.24 -4.11
N ARG A 245 13.69 -5.96 -2.98
CA ARG A 245 12.86 -4.75 -2.82
C ARG A 245 13.66 -3.64 -2.18
N ILE A 246 14.02 -2.64 -2.96
CA ILE A 246 14.75 -1.47 -2.50
C ILE A 246 13.76 -0.33 -2.24
N ALA A 247 13.90 0.31 -1.09
CA ALA A 247 13.14 1.51 -0.72
C ALA A 247 14.12 2.52 -0.11
N PRO A 248 14.71 3.42 -0.90
CA PRO A 248 15.63 4.42 -0.39
C PRO A 248 14.92 5.37 0.58
N THR A 249 15.67 5.94 1.51
CA THR A 249 15.18 6.97 2.43
C THR A 249 15.72 8.34 2.04
N PRO A 250 15.19 9.44 2.58
CA PRO A 250 15.75 10.78 2.36
C PRO A 250 17.21 10.93 2.81
N LEU A 251 17.70 10.02 3.65
CA LEU A 251 19.07 10.04 4.17
C LEU A 251 20.08 9.35 3.24
N HIS A 252 19.64 8.60 2.24
CA HIS A 252 20.54 7.97 1.27
C HIS A 252 21.14 9.05 0.34
N THR A 253 22.45 9.24 0.46
CA THR A 253 23.19 10.19 -0.37
C THR A 253 23.45 9.63 -1.77
N ASP A 254 23.79 10.51 -2.72
CA ASP A 254 24.17 10.08 -4.08
C ASP A 254 25.42 9.16 -4.09
N ALA A 255 26.32 9.31 -3.10
CA ALA A 255 27.48 8.42 -2.91
C ALA A 255 27.03 7.01 -2.51
N MET A 256 26.21 6.88 -1.47
CA MET A 256 25.65 5.59 -1.02
C MET A 256 24.86 4.88 -2.12
N MET A 257 24.14 5.63 -2.95
CA MET A 257 23.39 5.05 -4.09
C MET A 257 24.27 4.71 -5.29
N SER A 258 25.56 5.01 -5.25
CA SER A 258 26.53 4.72 -6.33
C SER A 258 27.45 3.55 -6.00
N GLU A 259 27.51 3.19 -4.74
CA GLU A 259 28.21 2.03 -4.23
C GLU A 259 27.47 0.74 -4.59
#